data_903b108b4c609c54f6e6ac30c421dac3
#
_entry.id   903b108b4c609c54f6e6ac30c421dac3
#
_cell.length_a   1.000
_cell.length_b   1.000
_cell.length_c   1.000
_cell.angle_alpha   90.00
_cell.angle_beta   90.00
_cell.angle_gamma   90.00
#
_symmetry.space_group_name_H-M   'P 1'
#
loop_
_entity.id
_entity.type
_entity.pdbx_description
1 polymer ?
#
loop_
_entity_poly.entity_id
_entity_poly.type
_entity_poly.pdbx_seq_one_letter_code
_entity_poly.pdbx_strand_id
1 'polypeptide(L)'
;MKSQMQWWVLAVAVVGAMWLVGCGQKQGESSAPPAASPQQTAQQAAPVGEAAEHGESGEKITPAGTVKEIWVQVTEEQTKLSAAIQNGQLKDVHHLAFGIRDLVAALTEKATVSSPTLAPKLKGMVDQVQASATKLDELGDAGNLSGTQAEFDRLKNLLNAIKTMTVGK
;
A
#
# COMPACT_ATOMS: atom_id res chain seq x y z
N MET A 1 -17.41 -26.17 32.62
CA MET A 1 -18.64 -25.56 32.06
C MET A 1 -18.46 -25.44 30.56
N LYS A 2 -19.27 -26.23 29.87
CA LYS A 2 -19.31 -26.34 28.40
C LYS A 2 -20.16 -25.20 27.87
N SER A 3 -19.71 -24.47 26.89
CA SER A 3 -20.60 -23.63 26.06
C SER A 3 -19.96 -23.41 24.70
N GLN A 4 -20.53 -24.07 23.79
CA GLN A 4 -21.32 -23.73 22.63
C GLN A 4 -20.48 -23.22 21.48
N MET A 5 -20.06 -24.17 20.73
CA MET A 5 -19.69 -24.18 19.33
C MET A 5 -20.97 -24.01 18.51
N GLN A 6 -21.20 -22.89 17.88
CA GLN A 6 -22.25 -22.72 16.87
C GLN A 6 -21.63 -22.36 15.53
N TRP A 7 -21.62 -23.32 14.77
CA TRP A 7 -21.69 -23.55 13.35
C TRP A 7 -22.64 -22.57 12.65
N TRP A 8 -22.11 -21.77 11.77
CA TRP A 8 -22.88 -21.19 10.66
C TRP A 8 -22.27 -21.69 9.35
N VAL A 9 -22.80 -22.80 8.92
CA VAL A 9 -22.72 -23.25 7.52
C VAL A 9 -23.86 -22.56 6.79
N LEU A 10 -23.56 -21.67 5.88
CA LEU A 10 -24.50 -21.22 4.87
C LEU A 10 -23.89 -21.39 3.49
N ALA A 11 -24.35 -22.46 2.88
CA ALA A 11 -24.24 -22.72 1.46
C ALA A 11 -25.04 -21.64 0.70
N VAL A 12 -24.44 -20.98 -0.27
CA VAL A 12 -25.17 -20.25 -1.29
C VAL A 12 -24.81 -20.81 -2.65
N ALA A 13 -25.83 -21.40 -3.22
CA ALA A 13 -25.85 -22.06 -4.50
C ALA A 13 -25.65 -21.09 -5.68
N VAL A 14 -24.96 -21.61 -6.66
CA VAL A 14 -24.79 -21.22 -8.05
C VAL A 14 -26.12 -20.90 -8.71
N VAL A 15 -26.22 -19.75 -9.38
CA VAL A 15 -27.10 -19.58 -10.54
C VAL A 15 -26.30 -18.91 -11.66
N GLY A 16 -26.02 -19.71 -12.67
CA GLY A 16 -25.49 -19.25 -13.94
C GLY A 16 -26.57 -18.54 -14.77
N ALA A 17 -26.15 -17.56 -15.51
CA ALA A 17 -26.88 -17.10 -16.68
C ALA A 17 -25.91 -16.70 -17.79
N MET A 18 -25.91 -17.56 -18.73
CA MET A 18 -25.34 -17.55 -20.06
C MET A 18 -26.02 -16.43 -20.88
N TRP A 19 -25.26 -15.49 -21.42
CA TRP A 19 -25.72 -14.70 -22.55
C TRP A 19 -24.69 -14.78 -23.66
N LEU A 20 -25.08 -15.56 -24.68
CA LEU A 20 -24.47 -15.62 -25.99
C LEU A 20 -25.14 -14.59 -26.92
N VAL A 21 -24.37 -14.20 -27.96
CA VAL A 21 -24.76 -13.75 -29.29
C VAL A 21 -24.95 -12.25 -29.51
N GLY A 22 -24.09 -11.76 -30.38
CA GLY A 22 -24.22 -10.48 -31.07
C GLY A 22 -23.09 -10.25 -32.08
N CYS A 23 -23.04 -11.07 -33.14
CA CYS A 23 -22.28 -10.78 -34.38
C CYS A 23 -22.84 -9.50 -35.02
N GLY A 24 -21.94 -8.61 -35.43
CA GLY A 24 -22.27 -7.46 -36.27
C GLY A 24 -21.07 -7.04 -37.13
N GLN A 25 -20.85 -7.78 -38.23
CA GLN A 25 -19.92 -7.45 -39.31
C GLN A 25 -20.49 -6.31 -40.14
N LYS A 26 -19.70 -5.26 -40.38
CA LYS A 26 -19.85 -4.45 -41.58
C LYS A 26 -18.48 -4.01 -42.09
N GLN A 27 -18.11 -4.62 -43.20
CA GLN A 27 -17.10 -4.19 -44.17
C GLN A 27 -17.49 -2.85 -44.81
N GLY A 28 -16.52 -2.00 -45.00
CA GLY A 28 -16.59 -0.81 -45.81
C GLY A 28 -15.21 -0.50 -46.38
N GLU A 29 -15.05 -0.91 -47.60
CA GLU A 29 -13.87 -0.88 -48.48
C GLU A 29 -13.56 0.54 -48.99
N SER A 30 -12.27 0.74 -49.32
CA SER A 30 -11.72 1.61 -50.39
C SER A 30 -11.21 3.00 -49.99
N SER A 31 -9.95 3.19 -50.04
CA SER A 31 -9.12 3.92 -51.02
C SER A 31 -7.82 4.44 -50.38
N ALA A 32 -6.70 3.94 -50.89
CA ALA A 32 -5.36 4.54 -50.78
C ALA A 32 -5.02 5.22 -52.15
N PRO A 33 -3.81 5.88 -52.31
CA PRO A 33 -3.02 6.79 -51.50
C PRO A 33 -2.81 8.15 -52.22
N PRO A 34 -1.88 9.06 -51.94
CA PRO A 34 -0.44 8.86 -52.06
C PRO A 34 0.48 9.60 -51.03
N ALA A 35 1.71 9.16 -51.05
CA ALA A 35 2.94 9.53 -50.40
C ALA A 35 3.26 11.02 -50.22
N ALA A 36 3.93 11.35 -49.12
CA ALA A 36 5.07 12.27 -49.08
C ALA A 36 5.82 12.16 -47.73
N SER A 37 6.98 11.65 -47.76
CA SER A 37 8.27 11.91 -47.13
C SER A 37 8.42 12.50 -45.70
N PRO A 38 9.56 12.18 -45.06
CA PRO A 38 9.71 12.14 -43.63
C PRO A 38 10.19 13.46 -43.08
N GLN A 39 9.60 13.94 -41.98
CA GLN A 39 10.24 14.90 -41.09
C GLN A 39 10.62 14.21 -39.82
N GLN A 40 11.92 13.92 -39.71
CA GLN A 40 12.60 13.74 -38.44
C GLN A 40 12.39 15.01 -37.62
N THR A 41 11.59 14.89 -36.60
CA THR A 41 11.57 15.92 -35.55
C THR A 41 12.13 15.27 -34.28
N ALA A 42 13.22 15.85 -33.86
CA ALA A 42 14.02 15.56 -32.68
C ALA A 42 13.20 14.97 -31.52
N GLN A 43 13.69 13.84 -31.06
CA GLN A 43 13.37 13.23 -29.79
C GLN A 43 13.87 14.17 -28.69
N GLN A 44 13.00 15.07 -28.28
CA GLN A 44 13.22 15.91 -27.11
C GLN A 44 13.02 15.01 -25.89
N ALA A 45 14.13 14.67 -25.26
CA ALA A 45 14.14 14.03 -23.96
C ALA A 45 13.25 14.84 -23.02
N ALA A 46 12.14 14.25 -22.61
CA ALA A 46 11.37 14.80 -21.51
C ALA A 46 12.26 14.86 -20.27
N PRO A 47 12.26 15.96 -19.54
CA PRO A 47 12.97 16.03 -18.28
C PRO A 47 12.36 14.99 -17.34
N VAL A 48 13.23 14.24 -16.70
CA VAL A 48 12.92 13.35 -15.57
C VAL A 48 12.06 14.16 -14.61
N GLY A 49 10.80 13.71 -14.45
CA GLY A 49 9.83 14.36 -13.58
C GLY A 49 10.44 14.56 -12.20
N GLU A 50 10.56 15.81 -11.87
CA GLU A 50 10.75 16.32 -10.53
C GLU A 50 9.77 15.56 -9.61
N ALA A 51 10.32 14.84 -8.64
CA ALA A 51 9.52 14.22 -7.58
C ALA A 51 8.66 15.34 -7.01
N ALA A 52 7.35 15.24 -7.23
CA ALA A 52 6.40 16.15 -6.60
C ALA A 52 6.66 16.08 -5.10
N GLU A 53 7.19 17.17 -4.55
CA GLU A 53 7.23 17.40 -3.11
C GLU A 53 5.77 17.49 -2.66
N HIS A 54 5.22 16.33 -2.26
CA HIS A 54 3.95 16.29 -1.54
C HIS A 54 4.19 17.02 -0.23
N GLY A 55 3.58 18.19 -0.09
CA GLY A 55 3.73 19.04 1.07
C GLY A 55 3.53 18.27 2.36
N GLU A 56 4.62 18.11 3.11
CA GLU A 56 4.62 17.56 4.47
C GLU A 56 3.82 18.51 5.38
N SER A 57 2.52 18.31 5.48
CA SER A 57 1.71 18.93 6.53
C SER A 57 1.39 17.96 7.67
N GLY A 58 2.09 16.85 7.76
CA GLY A 58 2.03 15.91 8.88
C GLY A 58 3.01 16.29 9.98
N GLU A 59 2.58 16.22 11.23
CA GLU A 59 3.46 16.37 12.39
C GLU A 59 4.60 15.34 12.30
N LYS A 60 5.84 15.82 12.17
CA LYS A 60 7.01 14.95 12.05
C LYS A 60 7.19 14.14 13.32
N ILE A 61 6.93 12.85 13.25
CA ILE A 61 7.06 11.94 14.40
C ILE A 61 8.56 11.76 14.70
N THR A 62 8.96 12.10 15.94
CA THR A 62 10.31 11.82 16.42
C THR A 62 10.35 10.40 16.99
N PRO A 63 11.15 9.48 16.43
CA PRO A 63 11.27 8.12 16.94
C PRO A 63 11.86 8.09 18.36
N ALA A 64 11.25 7.30 19.22
CA ALA A 64 11.70 7.13 20.61
C ALA A 64 13.09 6.47 20.72
N GLY A 65 13.66 6.47 21.94
CA GLY A 65 15.01 6.01 22.19
C GLY A 65 15.25 4.51 21.98
N THR A 66 14.26 3.68 22.27
CA THR A 66 14.38 2.22 22.25
C THR A 66 13.45 1.55 21.24
N VAL A 67 13.83 0.36 20.76
CA VAL A 67 12.97 -0.47 19.88
C VAL A 67 11.58 -0.70 20.46
N LYS A 68 11.49 -0.94 21.78
CA LYS A 68 10.22 -1.18 22.45
C LYS A 68 9.32 0.06 22.45
N GLU A 69 9.87 1.22 22.73
CA GLU A 69 9.14 2.49 22.74
C GLU A 69 8.69 2.88 21.32
N ILE A 70 9.54 2.64 20.30
CA ILE A 70 9.14 2.86 18.89
C ILE A 70 7.97 1.93 18.52
N TRP A 71 7.93 0.69 19.02
CA TRP A 71 6.78 -0.20 18.80
C TRP A 71 5.49 0.33 19.42
N VAL A 72 5.55 1.05 20.55
CA VAL A 72 4.38 1.73 21.09
C VAL A 72 3.90 2.80 20.12
N GLN A 73 4.81 3.65 19.62
CA GLN A 73 4.47 4.67 18.63
C GLN A 73 3.88 4.06 17.34
N VAL A 74 4.47 2.99 16.80
CA VAL A 74 3.93 2.27 15.63
C VAL A 74 2.50 1.77 15.90
N THR A 75 2.23 1.25 17.10
CA THR A 75 0.89 0.76 17.46
C THR A 75 -0.13 1.89 17.57
N GLU A 76 0.28 3.05 18.07
CA GLU A 76 -0.55 4.25 18.15
C GLU A 76 -0.91 4.76 16.75
N GLU A 77 0.08 4.88 15.86
CA GLU A 77 -0.17 5.28 14.47
C GLU A 77 -1.03 4.27 13.69
N GLN A 78 -0.83 2.96 13.91
CA GLN A 78 -1.72 1.93 13.35
C GLN A 78 -3.17 2.10 13.83
N THR A 79 -3.36 2.45 15.09
CA THR A 79 -4.70 2.66 15.66
C THR A 79 -5.37 3.87 15.04
N LYS A 80 -4.64 4.98 14.87
CA LYS A 80 -5.13 6.19 14.21
C LYS A 80 -5.46 5.90 12.74
N LEU A 81 -4.58 5.21 12.01
CA LEU A 81 -4.79 4.84 10.61
C LEU A 81 -6.03 3.94 10.46
N SER A 82 -6.20 2.96 11.35
CA SER A 82 -7.39 2.13 11.37
C SER A 82 -8.67 2.94 11.55
N ALA A 83 -8.66 3.88 12.50
CA ALA A 83 -9.80 4.76 12.76
C ALA A 83 -10.09 5.69 11.57
N ALA A 84 -9.07 6.28 10.95
CA ALA A 84 -9.22 7.12 9.76
C ALA A 84 -9.89 6.36 8.61
N ILE A 85 -9.44 5.13 8.32
CA ILE A 85 -10.02 4.29 7.27
C ILE A 85 -11.48 3.92 7.61
N GLN A 86 -11.77 3.49 8.84
CA GLN A 86 -13.12 3.12 9.26
C GLN A 86 -14.11 4.30 9.19
N ASN A 87 -13.64 5.51 9.45
CA ASN A 87 -14.44 6.73 9.39
C ASN A 87 -14.49 7.36 7.99
N GLY A 88 -13.81 6.76 6.99
CA GLY A 88 -13.72 7.31 5.63
C GLY A 88 -12.89 8.58 5.52
N GLN A 89 -12.05 8.86 6.51
CA GLN A 89 -11.13 10.02 6.55
C GLN A 89 -9.86 9.71 5.73
N LEU A 90 -10.04 9.46 4.42
CA LEU A 90 -8.95 8.95 3.57
C LEU A 90 -7.84 9.97 3.34
N LYS A 91 -8.09 11.25 3.52
CA LYS A 91 -7.06 12.31 3.44
C LYS A 91 -6.01 12.20 4.57
N ASP A 92 -6.38 11.57 5.69
CA ASP A 92 -5.48 11.41 6.82
C ASP A 92 -4.58 10.17 6.67
N VAL A 93 -4.85 9.32 5.66
CA VAL A 93 -4.09 8.08 5.41
C VAL A 93 -2.65 8.38 5.05
N HIS A 94 -2.39 9.41 4.26
CA HIS A 94 -1.06 9.84 3.83
C HIS A 94 -0.08 9.96 5.00
N HIS A 95 -0.29 10.93 5.88
CA HIS A 95 0.65 11.22 6.95
C HIS A 95 0.76 10.08 7.98
N LEU A 96 -0.32 9.34 8.25
CA LEU A 96 -0.31 8.20 9.16
C LEU A 96 0.47 7.01 8.59
N ALA A 97 0.31 6.70 7.30
CA ALA A 97 1.04 5.64 6.64
C ALA A 97 2.54 5.93 6.56
N PHE A 98 2.91 7.15 6.21
CA PHE A 98 4.32 7.58 6.18
C PHE A 98 4.92 7.70 7.58
N GLY A 99 4.15 8.10 8.59
CA GLY A 99 4.57 8.06 9.98
C GLY A 99 4.95 6.64 10.43
N ILE A 100 4.13 5.64 10.11
CA ILE A 100 4.44 4.23 10.38
C ILE A 100 5.72 3.81 9.64
N ARG A 101 5.88 4.15 8.37
CA ARG A 101 7.08 3.87 7.58
C ARG A 101 8.35 4.38 8.26
N ASP A 102 8.34 5.63 8.68
CA ASP A 102 9.51 6.30 9.27
C ASP A 102 9.87 5.70 10.64
N LEU A 103 8.87 5.39 11.45
CA LEU A 103 9.06 4.69 12.70
C LEU A 103 9.66 3.30 12.51
N VAL A 104 9.19 2.55 11.50
CA VAL A 104 9.72 1.21 11.18
C VAL A 104 11.15 1.28 10.66
N ALA A 105 11.50 2.28 9.87
CA ALA A 105 12.88 2.51 9.43
C ALA A 105 13.81 2.76 10.62
N ALA A 106 13.45 3.67 11.51
CA ALA A 106 14.23 3.98 12.72
C ALA A 106 14.34 2.79 13.68
N LEU A 107 13.26 2.04 13.87
CA LEU A 107 13.24 0.81 14.66
C LEU A 107 14.20 -0.23 14.10
N THR A 108 14.19 -0.41 12.80
CA THR A 108 15.03 -1.40 12.12
C THR A 108 16.51 -1.04 12.23
N GLU A 109 16.85 0.23 12.10
CA GLU A 109 18.21 0.72 12.33
C GLU A 109 18.69 0.35 13.74
N LYS A 110 17.92 0.65 14.77
CA LYS A 110 18.26 0.30 16.17
C LYS A 110 18.33 -1.20 16.40
N ALA A 111 17.43 -1.98 15.83
CA ALA A 111 17.41 -3.43 15.97
C ALA A 111 18.64 -4.10 15.31
N THR A 112 19.09 -3.58 14.15
CA THR A 112 20.24 -4.10 13.44
C THR A 112 21.57 -3.77 14.13
N VAL A 113 21.67 -2.66 14.85
CA VAL A 113 22.82 -2.37 15.73
C VAL A 113 22.96 -3.45 16.80
N SER A 114 21.84 -3.88 17.41
CA SER A 114 21.84 -4.92 18.44
C SER A 114 21.98 -6.34 17.89
N SER A 115 21.56 -6.57 16.65
CA SER A 115 21.54 -7.89 15.99
C SER A 115 21.84 -7.77 14.49
N PRO A 116 23.14 -7.64 14.10
CA PRO A 116 23.53 -7.41 12.70
C PRO A 116 23.09 -8.49 11.72
N THR A 117 22.91 -9.72 12.19
CA THR A 117 22.43 -10.85 11.37
C THR A 117 21.00 -10.68 10.86
N LEU A 118 20.22 -9.83 11.48
CA LEU A 118 18.85 -9.51 11.04
C LEU A 118 18.80 -8.48 9.89
N ALA A 119 19.88 -7.73 9.68
CA ALA A 119 19.91 -6.60 8.76
C ALA A 119 19.41 -6.93 7.33
N PRO A 120 19.86 -8.00 6.64
CA PRO A 120 19.41 -8.28 5.28
C PRO A 120 17.90 -8.58 5.20
N LYS A 121 17.39 -9.30 6.19
CA LYS A 121 15.96 -9.67 6.24
C LYS A 121 15.07 -8.47 6.58
N LEU A 122 15.48 -7.68 7.58
CA LEU A 122 14.74 -6.47 7.97
C LEU A 122 14.72 -5.44 6.85
N LYS A 123 15.83 -5.26 6.11
CA LYS A 123 15.88 -4.36 4.97
C LYS A 123 14.78 -4.67 3.95
N GLY A 124 14.66 -5.93 3.51
CA GLY A 124 13.63 -6.32 2.55
C GLY A 124 12.21 -6.12 3.06
N MET A 125 12.00 -6.18 4.38
CA MET A 125 10.68 -5.89 4.97
C MET A 125 10.41 -4.39 5.08
N VAL A 126 11.41 -3.57 5.36
CA VAL A 126 11.29 -2.10 5.33
C VAL A 126 10.92 -1.64 3.92
N ASP A 127 11.58 -2.19 2.89
CA ASP A 127 11.25 -1.87 1.50
C ASP A 127 9.77 -2.20 1.17
N GLN A 128 9.23 -3.30 1.73
CA GLN A 128 7.81 -3.64 1.60
C GLN A 128 6.90 -2.70 2.37
N VAL A 129 7.27 -2.26 3.57
CA VAL A 129 6.53 -1.25 4.34
C VAL A 129 6.48 0.08 3.59
N GLN A 130 7.61 0.49 3.01
CA GLN A 130 7.70 1.68 2.16
C GLN A 130 6.71 1.59 0.98
N ALA A 131 6.72 0.49 0.25
CA ALA A 131 5.81 0.26 -0.87
C ALA A 131 4.34 0.25 -0.43
N SER A 132 4.05 -0.35 0.74
CA SER A 132 2.70 -0.38 1.30
C SER A 132 2.23 1.01 1.73
N ALA A 133 3.09 1.84 2.32
CA ALA A 133 2.76 3.22 2.68
C ALA A 133 2.43 4.06 1.44
N THR A 134 3.25 3.97 0.39
CA THR A 134 2.98 4.65 -0.90
C THR A 134 1.65 4.18 -1.50
N LYS A 135 1.36 2.87 -1.42
CA LYS A 135 0.10 2.34 -1.96
C LYS A 135 -1.12 2.79 -1.17
N LEU A 136 -1.00 2.89 0.15
CA LEU A 136 -2.05 3.44 1.01
C LEU A 136 -2.36 4.89 0.67
N ASP A 137 -1.33 5.69 0.44
CA ASP A 137 -1.44 7.08 0.01
C ASP A 137 -2.19 7.20 -1.32
N GLU A 138 -1.74 6.51 -2.36
CA GLU A 138 -2.41 6.48 -3.66
C GLU A 138 -3.90 6.07 -3.58
N LEU A 139 -4.20 5.06 -2.75
CA LEU A 139 -5.56 4.58 -2.58
C LEU A 139 -6.43 5.55 -1.75
N GLY A 140 -5.82 6.21 -0.77
CA GLY A 140 -6.45 7.26 0.02
C GLY A 140 -6.83 8.47 -0.84
N ASP A 141 -5.90 8.96 -1.63
CA ASP A 141 -6.10 10.09 -2.55
C ASP A 141 -7.15 9.77 -3.63
N ALA A 142 -7.17 8.53 -4.12
CA ALA A 142 -8.20 8.06 -5.04
C ALA A 142 -9.58 7.87 -4.40
N GLY A 143 -9.74 8.03 -3.09
CA GLY A 143 -10.98 7.78 -2.39
C GLY A 143 -11.40 6.30 -2.36
N ASN A 144 -10.46 5.38 -2.59
CA ASN A 144 -10.73 3.94 -2.69
C ASN A 144 -10.71 3.26 -1.31
N LEU A 145 -11.78 3.40 -0.55
CA LEU A 145 -11.89 2.87 0.81
C LEU A 145 -11.60 1.36 0.90
N SER A 146 -12.15 0.56 0.00
CA SER A 146 -11.96 -0.90 0.02
C SER A 146 -10.52 -1.30 -0.29
N GLY A 147 -9.88 -0.62 -1.24
CA GLY A 147 -8.47 -0.80 -1.56
C GLY A 147 -7.56 -0.38 -0.39
N THR A 148 -7.85 0.76 0.23
CA THR A 148 -7.12 1.26 1.40
C THR A 148 -7.22 0.27 2.57
N GLN A 149 -8.40 -0.28 2.83
CA GLN A 149 -8.58 -1.29 3.89
C GLN A 149 -7.77 -2.57 3.60
N ALA A 150 -7.80 -3.06 2.36
CA ALA A 150 -7.06 -4.27 1.99
C ALA A 150 -5.54 -4.08 2.11
N GLU A 151 -5.02 -2.92 1.69
CA GLU A 151 -3.60 -2.61 1.81
C GLU A 151 -3.18 -2.39 3.27
N PHE A 152 -4.04 -1.79 4.08
CA PHE A 152 -3.80 -1.67 5.52
C PHE A 152 -3.71 -3.05 6.21
N ASP A 153 -4.54 -4.01 5.83
CA ASP A 153 -4.46 -5.37 6.36
C ASP A 153 -3.14 -6.04 5.97
N ARG A 154 -2.64 -5.79 4.76
CA ARG A 154 -1.31 -6.22 4.34
C ARG A 154 -0.20 -5.57 5.17
N LEU A 155 -0.25 -4.26 5.38
CA LEU A 155 0.71 -3.54 6.22
C LEU A 155 0.74 -4.12 7.64
N LYS A 156 -0.40 -4.40 8.27
CA LYS A 156 -0.47 -5.02 9.59
C LYS A 156 0.27 -6.36 9.65
N ASN A 157 0.14 -7.19 8.63
CA ASN A 157 0.85 -8.48 8.55
C ASN A 157 2.37 -8.29 8.47
N LEU A 158 2.84 -7.31 7.68
CA LEU A 158 4.26 -6.96 7.60
C LEU A 158 4.79 -6.48 8.96
N LEU A 159 4.06 -5.59 9.63
CA LEU A 159 4.44 -5.07 10.95
C LEU A 159 4.51 -6.17 12.00
N ASN A 160 3.56 -7.09 12.02
CA ASN A 160 3.58 -8.24 12.93
C ASN A 160 4.79 -9.14 12.69
N ALA A 161 5.18 -9.37 11.43
CA ALA A 161 6.37 -10.14 11.11
C ALA A 161 7.66 -9.45 11.57
N ILE A 162 7.78 -8.13 11.38
CA ILE A 162 8.93 -7.34 11.86
C ILE A 162 8.96 -7.37 13.40
N LYS A 163 7.82 -7.20 14.07
CA LYS A 163 7.72 -7.23 15.53
C LYS A 163 8.22 -8.54 16.11
N THR A 164 7.82 -9.66 15.52
CA THR A 164 8.26 -10.99 15.95
C THR A 164 9.79 -11.16 15.85
N MET A 165 10.43 -10.53 14.87
CA MET A 165 11.88 -10.60 14.70
C MET A 165 12.66 -9.65 15.62
N THR A 166 12.07 -8.51 15.97
CA THR A 166 12.79 -7.43 16.68
C THR A 166 12.56 -7.43 18.19
N VAL A 167 11.43 -7.93 18.67
CA VAL A 167 11.08 -7.95 20.10
C VAL A 167 11.17 -9.36 20.69
N GLY A 168 11.22 -10.37 19.83
CA GLY A 168 11.15 -11.77 20.25
C GLY A 168 9.71 -12.19 20.65
N LYS A 169 9.58 -13.48 20.96
CA LYS A 169 8.35 -14.03 21.56
C LYS A 169 8.31 -13.78 23.04
#